data_ea744f769a366e8ba1f1f0a7bfdfcc5c
#
_entry.id   ea744f769a366e8ba1f1f0a7bfdfcc5c
#
_cell.length_a   1.000
_cell.length_b   1.000
_cell.length_c   1.000
_cell.angle_alpha   90.00
_cell.angle_beta   90.00
_cell.angle_gamma   90.00
#
_symmetry.space_group_name_H-M   'P 1'
#
loop_
_entity.id
_entity.type
_entity.pdbx_description
1 polymer ?
#
loop_
_entity_poly.entity_id
_entity_poly.type
_entity_poly.pdbx_seq_one_letter_code
_entity_poly.pdbx_strand_id
1 'polypeptide(L)'
;ALMMKPGDKSGPRDAYFLDVQKALIAAGIAMPTMVVDRTRLNANIDTLKGFLPPGMGYRIVAKSLPSLGLIDHIRKRTGTGRLMTFNLPMLLEISQAMPEASQLLGKPLPVQAARQYFEQLPLEVSGAADNVQWLVDTPERVMQYAALADEFGRELALNVELDVGLHRGGVVPGEVLGAMLAAIKAHPRLSFAGFMGYDPHIPSLPTAMGWRERAMKGVRKTYADALVQAGGVFGADAMAGITRNAAGSPTYRTYQDTEIASEVSAGSCLVKPTHFDTELLEPHVPASFIATPVIKSLPVTHMPGLEFADGATRAWNPNASKTVFIYGGNWLADPVDPPGLEYNKTFGRSSNQEMLNGGPDLEISPDEFVFLRPHQSEAVFLQFGDIAVYEDG
;
A
#
# COMPACT_ATOMS: atom_id res chain seq x y z
N ALA A 1 -34.91 12.89 6.76
CA ALA A 1 -33.93 13.06 7.82
C ALA A 1 -33.65 14.54 8.00
N LEU A 2 -33.94 15.10 9.18
CA LEU A 2 -33.52 16.46 9.51
C LEU A 2 -31.99 16.48 9.47
N MET A 3 -31.42 17.27 8.55
CA MET A 3 -29.98 17.53 8.55
C MET A 3 -29.62 18.26 9.85
N MET A 4 -28.86 17.61 10.70
CA MET A 4 -28.32 18.27 11.90
C MET A 4 -27.32 19.34 11.47
N LYS A 5 -27.39 20.51 12.12
CA LYS A 5 -26.42 21.60 11.92
C LYS A 5 -25.03 21.08 12.30
N PRO A 6 -24.01 21.25 11.43
CA PRO A 6 -22.65 20.85 11.76
C PRO A 6 -22.11 21.66 12.96
N GLY A 7 -21.39 20.98 13.86
CA GLY A 7 -20.66 21.65 14.93
C GLY A 7 -19.37 22.31 14.40
N ASP A 8 -18.88 23.31 15.14
CA ASP A 8 -17.55 23.89 14.89
C ASP A 8 -16.46 22.86 15.21
N LYS A 9 -15.60 22.54 14.22
CA LYS A 9 -14.51 21.59 14.33
C LYS A 9 -13.13 22.27 14.40
N SER A 10 -13.11 23.61 14.31
CA SER A 10 -11.87 24.36 14.44
C SER A 10 -11.35 24.31 15.87
N GLY A 11 -10.04 24.49 16.02
CA GLY A 11 -9.36 24.45 17.29
C GLY A 11 -7.87 24.73 17.16
N PRO A 12 -7.12 24.66 18.26
CA PRO A 12 -5.68 24.87 18.22
C PRO A 12 -5.00 23.80 17.36
N ARG A 13 -3.90 24.19 16.71
CA ARG A 13 -3.09 23.29 15.92
C ARG A 13 -2.42 22.24 16.82
N ASP A 14 -2.26 21.02 16.29
CA ASP A 14 -1.56 19.95 16.96
C ASP A 14 -0.06 20.28 17.07
N ALA A 15 0.49 20.15 18.27
CA ALA A 15 1.92 20.39 18.54
C ALA A 15 2.82 19.53 17.65
N TYR A 16 2.41 18.30 17.36
CA TYR A 16 3.14 17.43 16.45
C TYR A 16 3.31 18.05 15.06
N PHE A 17 2.23 18.54 14.46
CA PHE A 17 2.30 19.15 13.13
C PHE A 17 3.02 20.50 13.13
N LEU A 18 2.95 21.26 14.23
CA LEU A 18 3.75 22.47 14.39
C LEU A 18 5.25 22.17 14.43
N ASP A 19 5.67 21.07 15.05
CA ASP A 19 7.06 20.64 15.06
C ASP A 19 7.53 20.19 13.67
N VAL A 20 6.70 19.43 12.96
CA VAL A 20 7.00 19.06 11.56
C VAL A 20 7.11 20.30 10.68
N GLN A 21 6.21 21.28 10.85
CA GLN A 21 6.25 22.55 10.12
C GLN A 21 7.57 23.31 10.37
N LYS A 22 8.02 23.38 11.62
CA LYS A 22 9.31 24.00 11.93
C LYS A 22 10.47 23.34 11.19
N ALA A 23 10.47 22.00 11.15
CA ALA A 23 11.49 21.24 10.44
C ALA A 23 11.45 21.51 8.92
N LEU A 24 10.26 21.56 8.33
CA LEU A 24 10.07 21.85 6.91
C LEU A 24 10.58 23.26 6.56
N ILE A 25 10.23 24.25 7.35
CA ILE A 25 10.70 25.62 7.16
C ILE A 25 12.22 25.71 7.31
N ALA A 26 12.78 25.08 8.33
CA ALA A 26 14.22 25.05 8.56
C ALA A 26 14.98 24.36 7.41
N ALA A 27 14.37 23.36 6.78
CA ALA A 27 14.93 22.67 5.61
C ALA A 27 14.75 23.46 4.30
N GLY A 28 14.08 24.60 4.32
CA GLY A 28 13.82 25.42 3.13
C GLY A 28 12.79 24.80 2.17
N ILE A 29 11.94 23.92 2.65
CA ILE A 29 10.90 23.28 1.84
C ILE A 29 9.73 24.26 1.71
N ALA A 30 9.36 24.58 0.47
CA ALA A 30 8.35 25.60 0.15
C ALA A 30 7.41 25.16 -0.98
N MET A 31 7.16 23.87 -1.10
CA MET A 31 6.29 23.29 -2.12
C MET A 31 5.58 22.04 -1.54
N PRO A 32 4.52 21.56 -2.21
CA PRO A 32 3.87 20.33 -1.77
C PRO A 32 4.87 19.19 -1.67
N THR A 33 4.91 18.53 -0.52
CA THR A 33 5.93 17.53 -0.21
C THR A 33 5.30 16.35 0.52
N MET A 34 5.69 15.14 0.15
CA MET A 34 5.37 13.95 0.92
C MET A 34 6.36 13.84 2.08
N VAL A 35 5.84 13.80 3.29
CA VAL A 35 6.63 13.62 4.52
C VAL A 35 6.41 12.23 5.07
N VAL A 36 7.49 11.54 5.38
CA VAL A 36 7.46 10.28 6.15
C VAL A 36 8.14 10.53 7.49
N ASP A 37 7.41 10.26 8.57
CA ASP A 37 7.94 10.30 9.92
C ASP A 37 8.66 8.98 10.23
N ARG A 38 9.98 9.02 10.30
CA ARG A 38 10.81 7.83 10.54
C ARG A 38 10.62 7.25 11.93
N THR A 39 10.39 8.07 12.93
CA THR A 39 10.12 7.61 14.31
C THR A 39 8.84 6.77 14.35
N ARG A 40 7.78 7.27 13.73
CA ARG A 40 6.50 6.54 13.62
C ARG A 40 6.59 5.32 12.71
N LEU A 41 7.32 5.43 11.59
CA LEU A 41 7.58 4.30 10.71
C LEU A 41 8.30 3.17 11.46
N ASN A 42 9.32 3.51 12.23
CA ASN A 42 10.05 2.55 13.05
C ASN A 42 9.15 1.88 14.09
N ALA A 43 8.29 2.64 14.74
CA ALA A 43 7.29 2.09 15.66
C ALA A 43 6.35 1.12 14.96
N ASN A 44 5.90 1.43 13.76
CA ASN A 44 5.03 0.55 12.96
C ASN A 44 5.77 -0.71 12.51
N ILE A 45 7.04 -0.61 12.14
CA ILE A 45 7.86 -1.78 11.80
C ILE A 45 8.00 -2.70 13.02
N ASP A 46 8.29 -2.14 14.17
CA ASP A 46 8.44 -2.91 15.41
C ASP A 46 7.12 -3.56 15.84
N THR A 47 6.00 -2.84 15.65
CA THR A 47 4.66 -3.39 15.87
C THR A 47 4.38 -4.59 14.98
N LEU A 48 4.66 -4.47 13.67
CA LEU A 48 4.51 -5.58 12.74
C LEU A 48 5.36 -6.77 13.16
N LYS A 49 6.63 -6.57 13.46
CA LYS A 49 7.54 -7.63 13.91
C LYS A 49 7.01 -8.32 15.18
N GLY A 50 6.44 -7.56 16.10
CA GLY A 50 5.89 -8.09 17.35
C GLY A 50 4.67 -8.98 17.17
N PHE A 51 3.91 -8.80 16.10
CA PHE A 51 2.74 -9.62 15.78
C PHE A 51 3.05 -10.86 14.95
N LEU A 52 4.22 -10.94 14.34
CA LEU A 52 4.58 -12.11 13.56
C LEU A 52 4.87 -13.31 14.47
N PRO A 53 4.24 -14.47 14.24
CA PRO A 53 4.56 -15.66 15.00
C PRO A 53 5.97 -16.17 14.67
N PRO A 54 6.56 -17.00 15.55
CA PRO A 54 7.88 -17.59 15.27
C PRO A 54 7.92 -18.32 13.93
N GLY A 55 8.97 -18.08 13.15
CA GLY A 55 9.18 -18.69 11.84
C GLY A 55 8.42 -18.03 10.68
N MET A 56 7.53 -17.08 10.94
CA MET A 56 6.83 -16.35 9.89
C MET A 56 7.77 -15.35 9.20
N GLY A 57 7.92 -15.50 7.87
CA GLY A 57 8.63 -14.54 7.04
C GLY A 57 7.80 -13.27 6.79
N TYR A 58 8.50 -12.19 6.46
CA TYR A 58 7.88 -10.93 6.10
C TYR A 58 8.34 -10.50 4.70
N ARG A 59 7.38 -10.14 3.85
CA ARG A 59 7.61 -9.63 2.50
C ARG A 59 7.09 -8.20 2.40
N ILE A 60 7.99 -7.27 2.05
CA ILE A 60 7.65 -5.84 1.94
C ILE A 60 6.86 -5.62 0.66
N VAL A 61 5.68 -5.03 0.77
CA VAL A 61 4.87 -4.59 -0.37
C VAL A 61 5.41 -3.25 -0.88
N ALA A 62 6.23 -3.31 -1.93
CA ALA A 62 7.02 -2.17 -2.39
C ALA A 62 6.18 -1.02 -2.96
N LYS A 63 5.00 -1.30 -3.54
CA LYS A 63 4.12 -0.24 -4.08
C LYS A 63 3.60 0.73 -3.02
N SER A 64 3.50 0.26 -1.78
CA SER A 64 3.00 1.08 -0.67
C SER A 64 4.03 2.08 -0.16
N LEU A 65 5.30 1.84 -0.46
CA LEU A 65 6.45 2.63 -0.01
C LEU A 65 7.44 2.73 -1.18
N PRO A 66 7.06 3.38 -2.29
CA PRO A 66 7.80 3.31 -3.56
C PRO A 66 9.05 4.20 -3.56
N SER A 67 9.96 3.92 -2.66
CA SER A 67 11.25 4.59 -2.52
C SER A 67 12.31 3.56 -2.14
N LEU A 68 13.40 3.52 -2.89
CA LEU A 68 14.51 2.61 -2.58
C LEU A 68 15.09 2.86 -1.17
N GLY A 69 15.16 4.11 -0.76
CA GLY A 69 15.63 4.47 0.58
C GLY A 69 14.73 3.95 1.69
N LEU A 70 13.41 4.07 1.54
CA LEU A 70 12.44 3.54 2.50
C LEU A 70 12.48 2.01 2.53
N ILE A 71 12.51 1.36 1.38
CA ILE A 71 12.57 -0.10 1.29
C ILE A 71 13.86 -0.62 1.96
N ASP A 72 14.99 0.00 1.68
CA ASP A 72 16.26 -0.39 2.29
C ASP A 72 16.24 -0.22 3.82
N HIS A 73 15.67 0.88 4.30
CA HIS A 73 15.48 1.11 5.73
C HIS A 73 14.63 0.01 6.39
N ILE A 74 13.54 -0.36 5.76
CA ILE A 74 12.65 -1.43 6.26
C ILE A 74 13.37 -2.77 6.23
N ARG A 75 14.09 -3.08 5.15
CA ARG A 75 14.91 -4.29 5.04
C ARG A 75 15.90 -4.40 6.19
N LYS A 76 16.65 -3.36 6.45
CA LYS A 76 17.66 -3.33 7.53
C LYS A 76 17.02 -3.52 8.91
N ARG A 77 15.88 -2.89 9.15
CA ARG A 77 15.20 -2.98 10.45
C ARG A 77 14.49 -4.31 10.68
N THR A 78 13.98 -4.94 9.63
CA THR A 78 13.30 -6.23 9.71
C THR A 78 14.21 -7.43 9.48
N GLY A 79 15.34 -7.25 8.80
CA GLY A 79 16.21 -8.33 8.36
C GLY A 79 15.68 -9.09 7.15
N THR A 80 14.56 -8.68 6.55
CA THR A 80 13.97 -9.39 5.40
C THR A 80 14.71 -9.09 4.10
N GLY A 81 14.87 -10.12 3.27
CA GLY A 81 15.31 -9.98 1.87
C GLY A 81 14.17 -10.17 0.86
N ARG A 82 12.91 -10.14 1.32
CA ARG A 82 11.73 -10.46 0.50
C ARG A 82 10.94 -9.20 0.17
N LEU A 83 10.67 -8.98 -1.11
CA LEU A 83 9.89 -7.86 -1.62
C LEU A 83 8.77 -8.37 -2.52
N MET A 84 7.66 -7.64 -2.55
CA MET A 84 6.58 -7.82 -3.51
C MET A 84 6.56 -6.62 -4.43
N THR A 85 6.67 -6.85 -5.74
CA THR A 85 6.75 -5.84 -6.78
C THR A 85 5.57 -5.95 -7.74
N PHE A 86 5.26 -4.89 -8.49
CA PHE A 86 3.97 -4.80 -9.16
C PHE A 86 4.03 -4.31 -10.61
N ASN A 87 5.20 -3.91 -11.07
CA ASN A 87 5.38 -3.41 -12.43
C ASN A 87 6.84 -3.52 -12.88
N LEU A 88 7.05 -3.38 -14.19
CA LEU A 88 8.38 -3.50 -14.78
C LEU A 88 9.39 -2.46 -14.28
N PRO A 89 9.09 -1.16 -14.19
CA PRO A 89 10.06 -0.20 -13.67
C PRO A 89 10.54 -0.51 -12.26
N MET A 90 9.62 -0.86 -11.36
CA MET A 90 9.92 -1.24 -9.99
C MET A 90 10.79 -2.50 -9.93
N LEU A 91 10.42 -3.52 -10.72
CA LEU A 91 11.16 -4.78 -10.80
C LEU A 91 12.60 -4.55 -11.25
N LEU A 92 12.81 -3.73 -12.29
CA LEU A 92 14.12 -3.38 -12.80
C LEU A 92 14.96 -2.57 -11.80
N GLU A 93 14.38 -1.55 -11.20
CA GLU A 93 15.07 -0.70 -10.23
C GLU A 93 15.55 -1.49 -9.00
N ILE A 94 14.67 -2.32 -8.46
CA ILE A 94 15.01 -3.16 -7.30
C ILE A 94 16.04 -4.22 -7.70
N SER A 95 15.92 -4.83 -8.87
CA SER A 95 16.91 -5.80 -9.37
C SER A 95 18.31 -5.20 -9.49
N GLN A 96 18.40 -3.93 -9.87
CA GLN A 96 19.69 -3.23 -9.97
C GLN A 96 20.24 -2.78 -8.61
N ALA A 97 19.38 -2.24 -7.75
CA ALA A 97 19.79 -1.74 -6.43
C ALA A 97 20.00 -2.86 -5.40
N MET A 98 19.25 -3.93 -5.52
CA MET A 98 19.19 -5.04 -4.54
C MET A 98 19.11 -6.39 -5.28
N PRO A 99 20.14 -6.77 -6.05
CA PRO A 99 20.08 -7.96 -6.91
C PRO A 99 19.86 -9.27 -6.14
N GLU A 100 20.21 -9.31 -4.88
CA GLU A 100 20.02 -10.47 -4.01
C GLU A 100 18.60 -10.59 -3.43
N ALA A 101 17.78 -9.56 -3.56
CA ALA A 101 16.43 -9.56 -3.00
C ALA A 101 15.52 -10.54 -3.74
N SER A 102 14.73 -11.29 -2.97
CA SER A 102 13.63 -12.09 -3.52
C SER A 102 12.47 -11.16 -3.91
N GLN A 103 12.06 -11.21 -5.16
CA GLN A 103 10.94 -10.40 -5.65
C GLN A 103 9.81 -11.32 -6.11
N LEU A 104 8.65 -11.21 -5.48
CA LEU A 104 7.42 -11.86 -5.88
C LEU A 104 6.52 -10.80 -6.55
N LEU A 105 6.09 -11.07 -7.79
CA LEU A 105 5.11 -10.21 -8.45
C LEU A 105 3.76 -10.34 -7.75
N GLY A 106 3.20 -9.21 -7.30
CA GLY A 106 1.92 -9.18 -6.57
C GLY A 106 0.68 -9.25 -7.46
N LYS A 107 0.89 -9.33 -8.77
CA LYS A 107 -0.16 -9.55 -9.78
C LYS A 107 0.46 -10.20 -11.01
N PRO A 108 -0.32 -10.91 -11.82
CA PRO A 108 0.15 -11.38 -13.11
C PRO A 108 0.53 -10.18 -13.97
N LEU A 109 1.76 -10.18 -14.49
CA LEU A 109 2.19 -9.17 -15.47
C LEU A 109 1.90 -9.66 -16.88
N PRO A 110 1.62 -8.73 -17.84
CA PRO A 110 1.66 -9.06 -19.24
C PRO A 110 3.00 -9.71 -19.58
N VAL A 111 2.97 -10.77 -20.38
CA VAL A 111 4.20 -11.48 -20.77
C VAL A 111 5.20 -10.56 -21.47
N GLN A 112 4.71 -9.54 -22.16
CA GLN A 112 5.57 -8.54 -22.80
C GLN A 112 6.39 -7.74 -21.77
N ALA A 113 5.83 -7.45 -20.61
CA ALA A 113 6.59 -6.81 -19.53
C ALA A 113 7.72 -7.70 -19.01
N ALA A 114 7.44 -9.00 -18.86
CA ALA A 114 8.46 -9.97 -18.48
C ALA A 114 9.57 -10.10 -19.55
N ARG A 115 9.19 -10.09 -20.84
CA ARG A 115 10.16 -10.06 -21.94
C ARG A 115 11.06 -8.83 -21.86
N GLN A 116 10.49 -7.65 -21.67
CA GLN A 116 11.24 -6.40 -21.53
C GLN A 116 12.18 -6.43 -20.30
N TYR A 117 11.76 -7.06 -19.23
CA TYR A 117 12.62 -7.23 -18.07
C TYR A 117 13.91 -7.99 -18.43
N PHE A 118 13.81 -9.12 -19.13
CA PHE A 118 14.98 -9.88 -19.56
C PHE A 118 15.83 -9.14 -20.59
N GLU A 119 15.21 -8.35 -21.46
CA GLU A 119 15.92 -7.53 -22.45
C GLU A 119 16.68 -6.36 -21.82
N GLN A 120 16.12 -5.74 -20.79
CA GLN A 120 16.62 -4.50 -20.19
C GLN A 120 17.48 -4.72 -18.93
N LEU A 121 17.44 -5.90 -18.33
CA LEU A 121 18.23 -6.18 -17.13
C LEU A 121 19.71 -6.12 -17.46
N PRO A 122 20.49 -5.24 -16.80
CA PRO A 122 21.94 -5.15 -17.05
C PRO A 122 22.65 -6.49 -16.78
N LEU A 123 23.64 -6.79 -17.60
CA LEU A 123 24.42 -8.04 -17.49
C LEU A 123 25.10 -8.18 -16.12
N GLU A 124 25.53 -7.07 -15.53
CA GLU A 124 26.22 -7.01 -14.24
C GLU A 124 25.34 -7.53 -13.08
N VAL A 125 24.03 -7.46 -13.25
CA VAL A 125 23.04 -7.92 -12.26
C VAL A 125 22.13 -9.02 -12.82
N SER A 126 22.55 -9.72 -13.86
CA SER A 126 21.74 -10.75 -14.52
C SER A 126 21.26 -11.84 -13.56
N GLY A 127 22.01 -12.13 -12.51
CA GLY A 127 21.62 -13.07 -11.45
C GLY A 127 20.38 -12.65 -10.65
N ALA A 128 20.02 -11.37 -10.68
CA ALA A 128 18.79 -10.89 -10.01
C ALA A 128 17.52 -11.58 -10.55
N ALA A 129 17.53 -11.95 -11.83
CA ALA A 129 16.40 -12.65 -12.46
C ALA A 129 16.09 -14.00 -11.81
N ASP A 130 17.08 -14.66 -11.23
CA ASP A 130 16.90 -15.96 -10.54
C ASP A 130 16.14 -15.82 -9.22
N ASN A 131 16.02 -14.60 -8.71
CA ASN A 131 15.33 -14.29 -7.46
C ASN A 131 13.90 -13.76 -7.68
N VAL A 132 13.40 -13.78 -8.91
CA VAL A 132 12.06 -13.32 -9.26
C VAL A 132 11.10 -14.49 -9.34
N GLN A 133 9.96 -14.36 -8.68
CA GLN A 133 8.83 -15.28 -8.83
C GLN A 133 7.74 -14.59 -9.64
N TRP A 134 7.40 -15.18 -10.80
CA TRP A 134 6.38 -14.65 -11.69
C TRP A 134 5.02 -15.22 -11.30
N LEU A 135 4.05 -14.35 -11.06
CA LEU A 135 2.71 -14.77 -10.66
C LEU A 135 1.89 -15.16 -11.89
N VAL A 136 1.26 -16.32 -11.81
CA VAL A 136 0.35 -16.85 -12.84
C VAL A 136 -0.98 -17.23 -12.19
N ASP A 137 -2.06 -17.04 -12.94
CA ASP A 137 -3.43 -17.26 -12.46
C ASP A 137 -4.28 -18.08 -13.44
N THR A 138 -3.75 -18.38 -14.62
CA THR A 138 -4.43 -19.16 -15.67
C THR A 138 -3.48 -20.14 -16.34
N PRO A 139 -4.01 -21.25 -16.94
CA PRO A 139 -3.20 -22.14 -17.77
C PRO A 139 -2.54 -21.43 -18.96
N GLU A 140 -3.25 -20.49 -19.57
CA GLU A 140 -2.73 -19.69 -20.71
C GLU A 140 -1.51 -18.89 -20.30
N ARG A 141 -1.54 -18.28 -19.10
CA ARG A 141 -0.41 -17.52 -18.58
C ARG A 141 0.80 -18.42 -18.32
N VAL A 142 0.60 -19.64 -17.82
CA VAL A 142 1.68 -20.63 -17.66
C VAL A 142 2.33 -20.92 -19.02
N MET A 143 1.55 -21.12 -20.07
CA MET A 143 2.07 -21.40 -21.41
C MET A 143 2.83 -20.19 -22.00
N GLN A 144 2.37 -18.99 -21.74
CA GLN A 144 3.09 -17.77 -22.16
C GLN A 144 4.46 -17.68 -21.50
N TYR A 145 4.56 -17.95 -20.22
CA TYR A 145 5.85 -17.96 -19.51
C TYR A 145 6.72 -19.14 -19.91
N ALA A 146 6.15 -20.29 -20.25
CA ALA A 146 6.89 -21.41 -20.80
C ALA A 146 7.59 -21.03 -22.13
N ALA A 147 6.84 -20.38 -23.02
CA ALA A 147 7.39 -19.87 -24.28
C ALA A 147 8.49 -18.81 -24.06
N LEU A 148 8.30 -17.94 -23.09
CA LEU A 148 9.29 -16.93 -22.73
C LEU A 148 10.58 -17.57 -22.18
N ALA A 149 10.46 -18.60 -21.35
CA ALA A 149 11.59 -19.36 -20.84
C ALA A 149 12.41 -19.99 -21.96
N ASP A 150 11.73 -20.55 -22.95
CA ASP A 150 12.39 -21.13 -24.14
C ASP A 150 13.07 -20.04 -25.00
N GLU A 151 12.40 -18.90 -25.21
CA GLU A 151 12.94 -17.79 -25.99
C GLU A 151 14.25 -17.25 -25.43
N PHE A 152 14.34 -17.11 -24.12
CA PHE A 152 15.54 -16.57 -23.45
C PHE A 152 16.50 -17.66 -22.95
N GLY A 153 16.13 -18.93 -23.07
CA GLY A 153 16.93 -20.04 -22.55
C GLY A 153 17.16 -19.93 -21.04
N ARG A 154 16.16 -19.44 -20.29
CA ARG A 154 16.24 -19.21 -18.86
C ARG A 154 15.24 -20.06 -18.10
N GLU A 155 15.59 -20.41 -16.87
CA GLU A 155 14.64 -20.99 -15.92
C GLU A 155 13.78 -19.89 -15.29
N LEU A 156 12.48 -20.12 -15.20
CA LEU A 156 11.53 -19.21 -14.58
C LEU A 156 10.82 -19.90 -13.42
N ALA A 157 10.81 -19.22 -12.27
CA ALA A 157 10.08 -19.66 -11.09
C ALA A 157 8.66 -19.05 -11.12
N LEU A 158 7.64 -19.90 -11.18
CA LEU A 158 6.25 -19.49 -11.23
C LEU A 158 5.58 -19.66 -9.87
N ASN A 159 4.93 -18.61 -9.40
CA ASN A 159 4.06 -18.61 -8.24
C ASN A 159 2.61 -18.60 -8.71
N VAL A 160 1.75 -19.40 -8.12
CA VAL A 160 0.35 -19.52 -8.52
C VAL A 160 -0.54 -18.72 -7.58
N GLU A 161 -1.30 -17.78 -8.13
CA GLU A 161 -2.28 -17.00 -7.38
C GLU A 161 -3.51 -17.85 -7.07
N LEU A 162 -3.86 -17.92 -5.77
CA LEU A 162 -5.06 -18.58 -5.29
C LEU A 162 -6.17 -17.57 -5.05
N ASP A 163 -7.38 -17.91 -5.46
CA ASP A 163 -8.58 -17.24 -5.01
C ASP A 163 -9.01 -17.83 -3.66
N VAL A 164 -8.71 -17.11 -2.60
CA VAL A 164 -9.05 -17.52 -1.23
C VAL A 164 -10.34 -16.86 -0.72
N GLY A 165 -11.15 -16.32 -1.64
CA GLY A 165 -12.45 -15.74 -1.33
C GLY A 165 -12.65 -14.28 -1.73
N LEU A 166 -11.60 -13.60 -2.20
CA LEU A 166 -11.72 -12.23 -2.71
C LEU A 166 -12.45 -12.15 -4.04
N HIS A 167 -12.37 -13.22 -4.85
CA HIS A 167 -13.00 -13.34 -6.18
C HIS A 167 -12.58 -12.22 -7.16
N ARG A 168 -11.33 -11.79 -7.08
CA ARG A 168 -10.74 -10.81 -8.00
C ARG A 168 -9.88 -11.44 -9.08
N GLY A 169 -9.49 -12.68 -8.89
CA GLY A 169 -8.62 -13.47 -9.75
C GLY A 169 -8.04 -14.64 -8.97
N GLY A 170 -7.18 -15.40 -9.63
CA GLY A 170 -6.61 -16.58 -9.04
C GLY A 170 -7.41 -17.85 -9.31
N VAL A 171 -6.87 -18.98 -8.88
CA VAL A 171 -7.47 -20.29 -9.05
C VAL A 171 -7.84 -20.89 -7.70
N VAL A 172 -8.79 -21.83 -7.73
CA VAL A 172 -9.17 -22.63 -6.57
C VAL A 172 -8.66 -24.08 -6.76
N PRO A 173 -8.52 -24.85 -5.69
CA PRO A 173 -8.20 -26.28 -5.81
C PRO A 173 -9.18 -26.99 -6.77
N GLY A 174 -8.65 -27.81 -7.66
CA GLY A 174 -9.45 -28.55 -8.62
C GLY A 174 -8.76 -28.72 -9.96
N GLU A 175 -9.55 -28.88 -11.02
CA GLU A 175 -9.07 -29.25 -12.34
C GLU A 175 -8.15 -28.22 -12.98
N VAL A 176 -8.52 -26.93 -12.91
CA VAL A 176 -7.72 -25.85 -13.50
C VAL A 176 -6.36 -25.72 -12.81
N LEU A 177 -6.34 -25.74 -11.48
CA LEU A 177 -5.09 -25.74 -10.72
C LEU A 177 -4.25 -26.97 -11.08
N GLY A 178 -4.86 -28.14 -11.16
CA GLY A 178 -4.19 -29.37 -11.56
C GLY A 178 -3.52 -29.27 -12.93
N ALA A 179 -4.19 -28.68 -13.91
CA ALA A 179 -3.65 -28.45 -15.24
C ALA A 179 -2.45 -27.48 -15.22
N MET A 180 -2.52 -26.40 -14.42
CA MET A 180 -1.42 -25.44 -14.26
C MET A 180 -0.19 -26.11 -13.63
N LEU A 181 -0.38 -26.84 -12.54
CA LEU A 181 0.71 -27.53 -11.85
C LEU A 181 1.37 -28.59 -12.72
N ALA A 182 0.56 -29.37 -13.48
CA ALA A 182 1.07 -30.34 -14.43
C ALA A 182 1.90 -29.68 -15.55
N ALA A 183 1.43 -28.56 -16.08
CA ALA A 183 2.15 -27.82 -17.11
C ALA A 183 3.49 -27.28 -16.60
N ILE A 184 3.54 -26.77 -15.37
CA ILE A 184 4.77 -26.31 -14.74
C ILE A 184 5.75 -27.47 -14.57
N LYS A 185 5.28 -28.61 -14.06
CA LYS A 185 6.11 -29.79 -13.86
C LYS A 185 6.67 -30.36 -15.16
N ALA A 186 5.87 -30.33 -16.20
CA ALA A 186 6.23 -30.93 -17.51
C ALA A 186 7.29 -30.11 -18.25
N HIS A 187 7.41 -28.80 -17.99
CA HIS A 187 8.33 -27.93 -18.71
C HIS A 187 9.69 -27.86 -17.99
N PRO A 188 10.80 -28.21 -18.67
CA PRO A 188 12.12 -28.32 -18.04
C PRO A 188 12.69 -26.96 -17.56
N ARG A 189 12.22 -25.84 -18.10
CA ARG A 189 12.66 -24.48 -17.73
C ARG A 189 11.70 -23.79 -16.74
N LEU A 190 10.63 -24.44 -16.31
CA LEU A 190 9.72 -23.90 -15.31
C LEU A 190 9.91 -24.62 -13.99
N SER A 191 9.83 -23.87 -12.89
CA SER A 191 9.78 -24.42 -11.55
C SER A 191 8.58 -23.87 -10.80
N PHE A 192 8.03 -24.68 -9.89
CA PHE A 192 6.96 -24.23 -9.00
C PHE A 192 7.56 -23.55 -7.78
N ALA A 193 7.34 -22.23 -7.66
CA ALA A 193 7.89 -21.42 -6.58
C ALA A 193 6.98 -21.38 -5.34
N GLY A 194 5.68 -21.58 -5.52
CA GLY A 194 4.74 -21.54 -4.41
C GLY A 194 3.38 -20.95 -4.75
N PHE A 195 2.68 -20.53 -3.72
CA PHE A 195 1.36 -19.90 -3.81
C PHE A 195 1.35 -18.51 -3.22
N MET A 196 0.40 -17.70 -3.68
CA MET A 196 0.04 -16.40 -3.10
C MET A 196 -1.48 -16.36 -2.90
N GLY A 197 -1.92 -16.06 -1.69
CA GLY A 197 -3.34 -15.87 -1.36
C GLY A 197 -3.57 -14.55 -0.68
N TYR A 198 -4.34 -13.65 -1.29
CA TYR A 198 -4.64 -12.32 -0.76
C TYR A 198 -6.10 -12.24 -0.29
N ASP A 199 -6.31 -11.82 0.95
CA ASP A 199 -7.58 -11.90 1.65
C ASP A 199 -8.06 -10.57 2.29
N PRO A 200 -7.99 -9.41 1.59
CA PRO A 200 -8.34 -8.12 2.16
C PRO A 200 -9.83 -7.95 2.44
N HIS A 201 -10.67 -8.88 1.99
CA HIS A 201 -12.11 -8.88 2.22
C HIS A 201 -12.50 -9.22 3.67
N ILE A 202 -11.61 -9.90 4.42
CA ILE A 202 -11.90 -10.39 5.77
C ILE A 202 -12.32 -9.27 6.75
N PRO A 203 -11.61 -8.13 6.86
CA PRO A 203 -11.95 -7.07 7.80
C PRO A 203 -13.28 -6.37 7.49
N SER A 204 -13.74 -6.39 6.25
CA SER A 204 -15.00 -5.77 5.84
C SER A 204 -16.23 -6.61 6.18
N LEU A 205 -16.03 -7.88 6.56
CA LEU A 205 -17.13 -8.77 6.92
C LEU A 205 -17.61 -8.48 8.34
N PRO A 206 -18.95 -8.56 8.59
CA PRO A 206 -19.48 -8.40 9.92
C PRO A 206 -18.90 -9.45 10.89
N THR A 207 -18.52 -9.04 12.10
CA THR A 207 -18.13 -9.95 13.18
C THR A 207 -19.33 -10.68 13.76
N ALA A 208 -20.52 -10.08 13.65
CA ALA A 208 -21.79 -10.72 14.05
C ALA A 208 -22.02 -12.02 13.28
N MET A 209 -22.64 -13.00 13.96
CA MET A 209 -22.97 -14.33 13.40
C MET A 209 -21.75 -15.17 12.95
N GLY A 210 -20.53 -14.80 13.34
CA GLY A 210 -19.32 -15.56 13.02
C GLY A 210 -18.93 -15.56 11.53
N TRP A 211 -19.36 -14.59 10.75
CA TRP A 211 -19.09 -14.54 9.30
C TRP A 211 -17.60 -14.33 9.00
N ARG A 212 -16.94 -13.45 9.77
CA ARG A 212 -15.49 -13.23 9.64
C ARG A 212 -14.70 -14.52 9.92
N GLU A 213 -15.02 -15.21 11.00
CA GLU A 213 -14.36 -16.49 11.35
C GLU A 213 -14.57 -17.56 10.29
N ARG A 214 -15.78 -17.68 9.74
CA ARG A 214 -16.08 -18.61 8.67
C ARG A 214 -15.31 -18.29 7.39
N ALA A 215 -15.20 -17.02 7.03
CA ALA A 215 -14.41 -16.60 5.89
C ALA A 215 -12.91 -16.91 6.08
N MET A 216 -12.38 -16.69 7.28
CA MET A 216 -11.00 -17.05 7.62
C MET A 216 -10.76 -18.56 7.55
N LYS A 217 -11.69 -19.37 8.03
CA LYS A 217 -11.63 -20.83 7.87
C LYS A 217 -11.67 -21.24 6.40
N GLY A 218 -12.48 -20.56 5.59
CA GLY A 218 -12.55 -20.75 4.14
C GLY A 218 -11.24 -20.45 3.44
N VAL A 219 -10.59 -19.35 3.81
CA VAL A 219 -9.25 -18.98 3.31
C VAL A 219 -8.24 -20.10 3.63
N ARG A 220 -8.17 -20.52 4.89
CA ARG A 220 -7.24 -21.57 5.33
C ARG A 220 -7.52 -22.89 4.64
N LYS A 221 -8.78 -23.29 4.51
CA LYS A 221 -9.17 -24.54 3.82
C LYS A 221 -8.78 -24.52 2.36
N THR A 222 -9.09 -23.46 1.63
CA THR A 222 -8.74 -23.33 0.22
C THR A 222 -7.23 -23.41 0.02
N TYR A 223 -6.48 -22.72 0.86
CA TYR A 223 -5.02 -22.72 0.80
C TYR A 223 -4.45 -24.12 1.12
N ALA A 224 -4.94 -24.75 2.17
CA ALA A 224 -4.51 -26.10 2.56
C ALA A 224 -4.81 -27.15 1.48
N ASP A 225 -5.99 -27.09 0.86
CA ASP A 225 -6.36 -27.99 -0.22
C ASP A 225 -5.46 -27.79 -1.45
N ALA A 226 -5.08 -26.56 -1.77
CA ALA A 226 -4.12 -26.25 -2.84
C ALA A 226 -2.73 -26.83 -2.53
N LEU A 227 -2.27 -26.72 -1.29
CA LEU A 227 -0.99 -27.29 -0.86
C LEU A 227 -0.98 -28.84 -0.98
N VAL A 228 -2.07 -29.48 -0.60
CA VAL A 228 -2.23 -30.93 -0.76
C VAL A 228 -2.17 -31.30 -2.24
N GLN A 229 -2.87 -30.59 -3.10
CA GLN A 229 -2.90 -30.85 -4.53
C GLN A 229 -1.50 -30.67 -5.15
N ALA A 230 -0.78 -29.60 -4.81
CA ALA A 230 0.58 -29.38 -5.28
C ALA A 230 1.55 -30.46 -4.76
N GLY A 231 1.40 -30.88 -3.52
CA GLY A 231 2.19 -31.96 -2.93
C GLY A 231 2.05 -33.29 -3.69
N GLY A 232 0.85 -33.59 -4.20
CA GLY A 232 0.59 -34.74 -5.04
C GLY A 232 1.29 -34.67 -6.40
N VAL A 233 1.57 -33.46 -6.90
CA VAL A 233 2.26 -33.28 -8.18
C VAL A 233 3.78 -33.28 -8.03
N PHE A 234 4.30 -32.51 -7.03
CA PHE A 234 5.73 -32.26 -6.91
C PHE A 234 6.45 -33.11 -5.85
N GLY A 235 5.72 -33.68 -4.91
CA GLY A 235 6.28 -34.45 -3.80
C GLY A 235 6.67 -33.61 -2.58
N ALA A 236 6.83 -34.27 -1.44
CA ALA A 236 7.06 -33.62 -0.15
C ALA A 236 8.35 -32.82 -0.10
N ASP A 237 9.43 -33.30 -0.69
CA ASP A 237 10.74 -32.64 -0.68
C ASP A 237 10.68 -31.29 -1.43
N ALA A 238 10.02 -31.24 -2.59
CA ALA A 238 9.84 -30.02 -3.35
C ALA A 238 8.94 -29.02 -2.63
N MET A 239 7.95 -29.48 -1.89
CA MET A 239 7.02 -28.62 -1.14
C MET A 239 7.66 -27.97 0.09
N ALA A 240 8.73 -28.55 0.63
CA ALA A 240 9.37 -28.04 1.84
C ALA A 240 9.96 -26.63 1.67
N GLY A 241 10.40 -26.28 0.46
CA GLY A 241 11.07 -25.02 0.17
C GLY A 241 10.23 -23.97 -0.58
N ILE A 242 8.96 -24.25 -0.85
CA ILE A 242 8.12 -23.29 -1.60
C ILE A 242 7.73 -22.08 -0.78
N THR A 243 7.47 -20.98 -1.47
CA THR A 243 6.85 -19.78 -0.89
C THR A 243 5.36 -20.02 -0.66
N ARG A 244 4.92 -19.84 0.57
CA ARG A 244 3.50 -19.86 0.93
C ARG A 244 3.13 -18.46 1.40
N ASN A 245 2.92 -17.57 0.43
CA ASN A 245 2.61 -16.16 0.68
C ASN A 245 1.13 -15.96 0.97
N ALA A 246 0.82 -15.12 1.92
CA ALA A 246 -0.54 -14.78 2.30
C ALA A 246 -0.63 -13.36 2.85
N ALA A 247 -1.86 -12.93 3.08
CA ALA A 247 -2.23 -11.67 3.70
C ALA A 247 -1.86 -10.42 2.90
N GLY A 248 -2.17 -9.33 3.49
CA GLY A 248 -1.80 -7.96 3.21
C GLY A 248 -1.87 -7.19 4.52
N SER A 249 -1.63 -5.89 4.50
CA SER A 249 -1.75 -5.06 5.70
C SER A 249 -3.06 -5.28 6.46
N PRO A 250 -4.24 -5.41 5.79
CA PRO A 250 -5.50 -5.58 6.51
C PRO A 250 -5.59 -6.84 7.36
N THR A 251 -4.84 -7.89 7.03
CA THR A 251 -5.08 -9.24 7.59
C THR A 251 -3.83 -9.93 8.14
N TYR A 252 -2.66 -9.32 8.07
CA TYR A 252 -1.43 -10.02 8.48
C TYR A 252 -1.48 -10.51 9.93
N ARG A 253 -2.17 -9.84 10.81
CA ARG A 253 -2.33 -10.23 12.22
C ARG A 253 -3.19 -11.48 12.43
N THR A 254 -3.98 -11.88 11.44
CA THR A 254 -4.80 -13.10 11.53
C THR A 254 -3.99 -14.38 11.35
N TYR A 255 -2.75 -14.27 10.89
CA TYR A 255 -1.84 -15.41 10.69
C TYR A 255 -0.97 -15.59 11.93
N GLN A 256 -1.41 -16.44 12.86
CA GLN A 256 -0.79 -16.63 14.17
C GLN A 256 0.12 -17.86 14.26
N ASP A 257 0.22 -18.62 13.19
CA ASP A 257 1.09 -19.80 13.03
C ASP A 257 1.58 -19.90 11.59
N THR A 258 2.46 -20.85 11.32
CA THR A 258 3.05 -21.09 9.99
C THR A 258 2.52 -22.35 9.30
N GLU A 259 1.36 -22.84 9.73
CA GLU A 259 0.78 -24.06 9.14
C GLU A 259 0.38 -23.86 7.68
N ILE A 260 -0.21 -22.73 7.34
CA ILE A 260 -0.66 -22.37 5.99
C ILE A 260 0.35 -21.47 5.32
N ALA A 261 0.61 -20.30 5.87
CA ALA A 261 1.54 -19.32 5.30
C ALA A 261 2.94 -19.51 5.88
N SER A 262 3.95 -19.40 5.03
CA SER A 262 5.36 -19.31 5.45
C SER A 262 5.82 -17.86 5.57
N GLU A 263 5.08 -16.94 4.94
CA GLU A 263 5.35 -15.50 4.96
C GLU A 263 4.05 -14.72 4.79
N VAL A 264 4.04 -13.50 5.33
CA VAL A 264 2.98 -12.53 5.09
C VAL A 264 3.52 -11.31 4.38
N SER A 265 2.68 -10.71 3.55
CA SER A 265 2.98 -9.45 2.87
C SER A 265 2.28 -8.30 3.55
N ALA A 266 2.97 -7.20 3.75
CA ALA A 266 2.39 -5.96 4.23
C ALA A 266 3.26 -4.76 3.83
N GLY A 267 2.65 -3.62 3.66
CA GLY A 267 3.34 -2.38 3.34
C GLY A 267 2.60 -1.16 3.88
N SER A 268 1.33 -0.98 3.49
CA SER A 268 0.54 0.19 3.86
C SER A 268 0.40 0.40 5.38
N CYS A 269 0.37 -0.67 6.17
CA CYS A 269 0.29 -0.56 7.63
C CYS A 269 1.51 0.16 8.24
N LEU A 270 2.63 0.22 7.54
CA LEU A 270 3.84 0.88 8.03
C LEU A 270 3.73 2.41 8.00
N VAL A 271 2.87 2.96 7.17
CA VAL A 271 2.57 4.40 7.10
C VAL A 271 1.11 4.73 7.43
N LYS A 272 0.28 3.74 7.50
CA LYS A 272 -1.14 3.77 7.89
C LYS A 272 -1.93 4.92 7.26
N PRO A 273 -2.24 4.85 5.94
CA PRO A 273 -3.20 5.75 5.32
C PRO A 273 -4.61 5.56 5.92
N THR A 274 -5.53 6.48 5.62
CA THR A 274 -6.87 6.48 6.26
C THR A 274 -7.69 5.22 6.00
N HIS A 275 -7.57 4.62 4.81
CA HIS A 275 -8.26 3.36 4.49
C HIS A 275 -7.82 2.18 5.36
N PHE A 276 -6.74 2.34 6.11
CA PHE A 276 -6.21 1.33 7.04
C PHE A 276 -6.55 1.62 8.50
N ASP A 277 -7.48 2.53 8.76
CA ASP A 277 -8.05 2.76 10.10
C ASP A 277 -9.08 1.68 10.42
N THR A 278 -8.57 0.49 10.71
CA THR A 278 -9.34 -0.71 11.02
C THR A 278 -8.97 -1.24 12.40
N GLU A 279 -9.83 -2.06 12.96
CA GLU A 279 -9.60 -2.67 14.28
C GLU A 279 -8.27 -3.44 14.35
N LEU A 280 -7.98 -4.25 13.33
CA LEU A 280 -6.75 -5.05 13.30
C LEU A 280 -5.47 -4.20 13.21
N LEU A 281 -5.57 -2.97 12.72
CA LEU A 281 -4.43 -2.07 12.55
C LEU A 281 -4.41 -0.91 13.56
N GLU A 282 -5.24 -0.97 14.60
CA GLU A 282 -5.25 0.03 15.68
C GLU A 282 -3.87 0.27 16.31
N PRO A 283 -3.02 -0.74 16.53
CA PRO A 283 -1.68 -0.52 17.07
C PRO A 283 -0.72 0.25 16.18
N HIS A 284 -1.01 0.36 14.88
CA HIS A 284 -0.21 1.17 13.96
C HIS A 284 -0.62 2.63 14.03
N VAL A 285 0.33 3.54 13.77
CA VAL A 285 0.11 4.99 13.78
C VAL A 285 0.35 5.61 12.41
N PRO A 286 -0.39 6.67 12.04
CA PRO A 286 -0.12 7.39 10.79
C PRO A 286 1.32 7.90 10.75
N ALA A 287 2.05 7.60 9.68
CA ALA A 287 3.47 7.94 9.53
C ALA A 287 3.80 8.65 8.21
N SER A 288 2.81 8.94 7.39
CA SER A 288 3.00 9.71 6.16
C SER A 288 1.94 10.79 6.02
N PHE A 289 2.36 11.96 5.55
CA PHE A 289 1.52 13.13 5.38
C PHE A 289 1.95 13.90 4.14
N ILE A 290 0.97 14.49 3.44
CA ILE A 290 1.25 15.55 2.50
C ILE A 290 1.34 16.84 3.31
N ALA A 291 2.45 17.56 3.17
CA ALA A 291 2.64 18.89 3.72
C ALA A 291 2.67 19.90 2.57
N THR A 292 1.83 20.91 2.62
CA THR A 292 1.76 21.91 1.55
C THR A 292 1.59 23.32 2.10
N PRO A 293 2.33 24.31 1.55
CA PRO A 293 2.21 25.68 2.00
C PRO A 293 0.85 26.31 1.73
N VAL A 294 0.38 27.10 2.67
CA VAL A 294 -0.73 28.04 2.44
C VAL A 294 -0.22 29.18 1.58
N ILE A 295 -0.91 29.46 0.48
CA ILE A 295 -0.58 30.57 -0.40
C ILE A 295 -1.48 31.78 -0.19
N LYS A 296 -2.71 31.55 0.29
CA LYS A 296 -3.66 32.64 0.62
C LYS A 296 -4.52 32.23 1.81
N SER A 297 -4.76 33.15 2.71
CA SER A 297 -5.70 32.96 3.82
C SER A 297 -6.68 34.14 3.82
N LEU A 298 -7.96 33.81 3.69
CA LEU A 298 -9.03 34.84 3.65
C LEU A 298 -9.89 34.72 4.91
N PRO A 299 -10.18 35.83 5.58
CA PRO A 299 -10.93 35.82 6.84
C PRO A 299 -12.41 35.44 6.65
N VAL A 300 -12.90 35.47 5.41
CA VAL A 300 -14.29 35.22 5.06
C VAL A 300 -14.35 34.35 3.80
N THR A 301 -15.25 33.38 3.79
CA THR A 301 -15.56 32.58 2.61
C THR A 301 -16.56 33.31 1.73
N HIS A 302 -16.24 33.49 0.45
CA HIS A 302 -17.12 34.02 -0.56
C HIS A 302 -17.44 32.98 -1.63
N MET A 303 -18.70 32.88 -2.03
CA MET A 303 -19.15 32.04 -3.14
C MET A 303 -19.31 32.90 -4.40
N PRO A 304 -18.44 32.77 -5.41
CA PRO A 304 -18.51 33.58 -6.62
C PRO A 304 -19.90 33.48 -7.29
N GLY A 305 -20.52 34.64 -7.53
CA GLY A 305 -21.86 34.71 -8.11
C GLY A 305 -23.01 34.38 -7.17
N LEU A 306 -22.71 33.98 -5.94
CA LEU A 306 -23.70 33.64 -4.92
C LEU A 306 -23.39 34.33 -3.59
N GLU A 307 -22.78 35.51 -3.63
CA GLU A 307 -22.30 36.25 -2.45
C GLU A 307 -23.44 36.58 -1.49
N PHE A 308 -24.66 36.73 -1.99
CA PHE A 308 -25.85 36.99 -1.18
C PHE A 308 -26.15 35.86 -0.18
N ALA A 309 -25.68 34.62 -0.46
CA ALA A 309 -25.88 33.46 0.39
C ALA A 309 -24.74 33.23 1.41
N ASP A 310 -23.65 33.99 1.36
CA ASP A 310 -22.46 33.79 2.19
C ASP A 310 -22.79 33.80 3.68
N GLY A 311 -23.57 34.77 4.13
CA GLY A 311 -23.98 34.88 5.53
C GLY A 311 -24.81 33.68 6.01
N ALA A 312 -25.75 33.21 5.19
CA ALA A 312 -26.57 32.06 5.51
C ALA A 312 -25.75 30.76 5.56
N THR A 313 -24.82 30.61 4.64
CA THR A 313 -23.92 29.45 4.59
C THR A 313 -23.05 29.38 5.84
N ARG A 314 -22.44 30.49 6.25
CA ARG A 314 -21.62 30.55 7.47
C ARG A 314 -22.44 30.33 8.73
N ALA A 315 -23.67 30.88 8.78
CA ALA A 315 -24.56 30.68 9.92
C ALA A 315 -25.01 29.21 10.07
N TRP A 316 -25.15 28.51 8.95
CA TRP A 316 -25.50 27.07 8.95
C TRP A 316 -24.31 26.21 9.29
N ASN A 317 -23.16 26.41 8.61
CA ASN A 317 -21.96 25.62 8.79
C ASN A 317 -20.80 26.53 9.23
N PRO A 318 -20.44 26.54 10.52
CA PRO A 318 -19.33 27.37 11.00
C PRO A 318 -17.98 26.97 10.37
N ASN A 319 -17.84 25.72 9.91
CA ASN A 319 -16.61 25.25 9.28
C ASN A 319 -16.40 25.83 7.87
N ALA A 320 -17.38 26.54 7.32
CA ALA A 320 -17.28 27.30 6.07
C ALA A 320 -17.00 28.80 6.28
N SER A 321 -16.56 29.21 7.48
CA SER A 321 -16.39 30.62 7.83
C SER A 321 -15.17 31.25 7.17
N LYS A 322 -14.04 30.57 7.17
CA LYS A 322 -12.76 31.04 6.65
C LYS A 322 -12.32 30.23 5.43
N THR A 323 -11.50 30.83 4.57
CA THR A 323 -10.98 30.20 3.36
C THR A 323 -9.46 30.20 3.36
N VAL A 324 -8.89 29.07 3.00
CA VAL A 324 -7.45 28.88 2.80
C VAL A 324 -7.24 28.29 1.41
N PHE A 325 -6.28 28.86 0.67
CA PHE A 325 -5.80 28.24 -0.58
C PHE A 325 -4.43 27.62 -0.33
N ILE A 326 -4.29 26.34 -0.67
CA ILE A 326 -3.04 25.62 -0.55
C ILE A 326 -2.33 25.53 -1.89
N TYR A 327 -1.02 25.37 -1.86
CA TYR A 327 -0.22 25.10 -3.03
C TYR A 327 -0.48 23.66 -3.48
N GLY A 328 -0.92 23.47 -4.73
CA GLY A 328 -1.34 22.16 -5.24
C GLY A 328 -2.70 21.73 -4.72
N GLY A 329 -2.99 20.46 -4.80
CA GLY A 329 -4.26 19.90 -4.34
C GLY A 329 -4.76 18.74 -5.18
N ASN A 330 -6.04 18.42 -5.00
CA ASN A 330 -6.75 17.31 -5.66
C ASN A 330 -6.11 15.94 -5.40
N TRP A 331 -5.54 15.76 -4.24
CA TRP A 331 -5.00 14.48 -3.81
C TRP A 331 -6.08 13.61 -3.15
N LEU A 332 -5.92 12.31 -3.22
CA LEU A 332 -6.71 11.34 -2.45
C LEU A 332 -6.23 11.34 -0.99
N ALA A 333 -6.58 12.37 -0.27
CA ALA A 333 -6.13 12.61 1.10
C ALA A 333 -7.15 13.50 1.83
N ASP A 334 -7.13 13.46 3.16
CA ASP A 334 -7.97 14.30 4.02
C ASP A 334 -7.12 15.31 4.79
N PRO A 335 -7.53 16.58 4.88
CA PRO A 335 -6.88 17.53 5.77
C PRO A 335 -6.95 17.06 7.23
N VAL A 336 -5.83 17.13 7.94
CA VAL A 336 -5.75 16.73 9.35
C VAL A 336 -5.26 17.85 10.26
N ASP A 337 -4.53 18.83 9.73
CA ASP A 337 -4.08 20.00 10.49
C ASP A 337 -3.93 21.21 9.56
N PRO A 338 -4.42 22.37 9.94
CA PRO A 338 -5.22 22.71 11.12
C PRO A 338 -6.53 21.94 11.26
N PRO A 339 -7.04 21.74 12.50
CA PRO A 339 -8.29 21.04 12.71
C PRO A 339 -9.48 21.72 12.03
N GLY A 340 -10.39 20.92 11.51
CA GLY A 340 -11.65 21.39 10.96
C GLY A 340 -11.59 21.87 9.52
N LEU A 341 -10.45 21.80 8.84
CA LEU A 341 -10.36 22.09 7.42
C LEU A 341 -11.12 21.06 6.60
N GLU A 342 -11.93 21.56 5.67
CA GLU A 342 -12.75 20.75 4.77
C GLU A 342 -12.56 21.21 3.32
N TYR A 343 -12.73 20.29 2.38
CA TYR A 343 -12.78 20.63 0.96
C TYR A 343 -14.04 21.45 0.66
N ASN A 344 -13.92 22.41 -0.27
CA ASN A 344 -15.08 23.16 -0.74
C ASN A 344 -15.92 22.25 -1.67
N LYS A 345 -17.17 22.02 -1.29
CA LYS A 345 -18.08 21.13 -2.01
C LYS A 345 -18.74 21.77 -3.23
N THR A 346 -18.74 23.11 -3.29
CA THR A 346 -19.45 23.87 -4.32
C THR A 346 -18.61 24.01 -5.59
N PHE A 347 -17.31 24.28 -5.45
CA PHE A 347 -16.43 24.60 -6.58
C PHE A 347 -15.51 23.45 -7.00
N GLY A 348 -15.62 22.30 -6.36
CA GLY A 348 -14.85 21.11 -6.69
C GLY A 348 -13.40 21.19 -6.28
N ARG A 349 -12.60 20.26 -6.81
CA ARG A 349 -11.19 20.08 -6.46
C ARG A 349 -10.29 20.80 -7.47
N SER A 350 -9.12 21.24 -7.03
CA SER A 350 -8.12 21.87 -7.88
C SER A 350 -6.74 21.29 -7.60
N SER A 351 -6.01 20.97 -8.67
CA SER A 351 -4.64 20.47 -8.57
C SER A 351 -3.59 21.58 -8.53
N ASN A 352 -3.98 22.84 -8.79
CA ASN A 352 -3.07 23.98 -8.81
C ASN A 352 -3.05 24.75 -7.49
N GLN A 353 -4.22 25.19 -7.05
CA GLN A 353 -4.42 25.83 -5.75
C GLN A 353 -5.80 25.47 -5.21
N GLU A 354 -5.83 24.50 -4.32
CA GLU A 354 -7.07 23.98 -3.79
C GLU A 354 -7.62 24.85 -2.66
N MET A 355 -8.94 25.07 -2.70
CA MET A 355 -9.68 25.82 -1.69
C MET A 355 -10.10 24.90 -0.55
N LEU A 356 -9.71 25.26 0.66
CA LEU A 356 -10.18 24.63 1.89
C LEU A 356 -10.94 25.64 2.73
N ASN A 357 -11.95 25.18 3.45
CA ASN A 357 -12.73 25.99 4.38
C ASN A 357 -12.48 25.54 5.81
N GLY A 358 -12.52 26.49 6.73
CA GLY A 358 -12.31 26.26 8.15
C GLY A 358 -13.23 27.08 9.03
N GLY A 359 -13.26 26.73 10.32
CA GLY A 359 -14.08 27.40 11.30
C GLY A 359 -13.55 28.76 11.73
N PRO A 360 -14.33 29.48 12.57
CA PRO A 360 -13.98 30.84 13.01
C PRO A 360 -12.68 30.91 13.79
N ASP A 361 -12.29 29.84 14.47
CA ASP A 361 -11.06 29.78 15.28
C ASP A 361 -9.86 29.24 14.50
N LEU A 362 -10.01 29.07 13.18
CA LEU A 362 -8.89 28.71 12.31
C LEU A 362 -7.83 29.81 12.31
N GLU A 363 -6.63 29.47 12.72
CA GLU A 363 -5.47 30.36 12.68
C GLU A 363 -4.36 29.71 11.85
N ILE A 364 -4.19 30.19 10.62
CA ILE A 364 -3.08 29.80 9.75
C ILE A 364 -2.78 30.94 8.79
N SER A 365 -1.51 31.25 8.62
CA SER A 365 -1.03 32.33 7.76
C SER A 365 -0.40 31.79 6.50
N PRO A 366 -0.29 32.59 5.42
CA PRO A 366 0.53 32.24 4.27
C PRO A 366 1.93 31.80 4.70
N ASP A 367 2.48 30.85 3.95
CA ASP A 367 3.78 30.18 4.18
C ASP A 367 3.81 29.16 5.32
N GLU A 368 2.78 29.10 6.17
CA GLU A 368 2.57 27.97 7.05
C GLU A 368 2.04 26.75 6.25
N PHE A 369 2.09 25.56 6.86
CA PHE A 369 1.73 24.32 6.17
C PHE A 369 0.39 23.76 6.62
N VAL A 370 -0.39 23.28 5.63
CA VAL A 370 -1.51 22.37 5.85
C VAL A 370 -0.98 20.95 5.71
N PHE A 371 -1.43 20.06 6.58
CA PHE A 371 -1.11 18.65 6.54
C PHE A 371 -2.34 17.84 6.15
N LEU A 372 -2.13 16.90 5.21
CA LEU A 372 -3.17 15.98 4.76
C LEU A 372 -2.69 14.55 4.92
N ARG A 373 -3.60 13.67 5.32
CA ARG A 373 -3.33 12.25 5.46
C ARG A 373 -3.83 11.50 4.22
N PRO A 374 -2.97 10.76 3.50
CA PRO A 374 -3.37 10.00 2.33
C PRO A 374 -4.46 8.96 2.64
N HIS A 375 -5.35 8.71 1.67
CA HIS A 375 -6.29 7.58 1.74
C HIS A 375 -5.58 6.25 1.51
N GLN A 376 -4.67 6.23 0.52
CA GLN A 376 -3.83 5.09 0.15
C GLN A 376 -2.43 5.59 -0.20
N SER A 377 -1.39 4.85 0.13
CA SER A 377 0.00 5.28 -0.14
C SER A 377 0.32 5.27 -1.63
N GLU A 378 0.04 4.18 -2.33
CA GLU A 378 0.38 4.03 -3.75
C GLU A 378 -0.30 5.04 -4.67
N ALA A 379 -1.47 5.54 -4.29
CA ALA A 379 -2.20 6.53 -5.06
C ALA A 379 -1.59 7.95 -4.95
N VAL A 380 -0.73 8.17 -3.98
CA VAL A 380 -0.26 9.51 -3.60
C VAL A 380 1.26 9.65 -3.70
N PHE A 381 2.03 8.70 -3.19
CA PHE A 381 3.49 8.82 -3.12
C PHE A 381 4.15 9.14 -4.48
N LEU A 382 3.66 8.54 -5.57
CA LEU A 382 4.23 8.75 -6.91
C LEU A 382 3.90 10.11 -7.53
N GLN A 383 3.05 10.92 -6.89
CA GLN A 383 2.70 12.27 -7.36
C GLN A 383 3.66 13.34 -6.85
N PHE A 384 4.60 12.97 -6.00
CA PHE A 384 5.57 13.87 -5.41
C PHE A 384 6.98 13.50 -5.87
N GLY A 385 7.89 14.46 -5.75
CA GLY A 385 9.32 14.25 -5.96
C GLY A 385 9.97 13.55 -4.77
N ASP A 386 11.10 14.06 -4.33
CA ASP A 386 11.81 13.51 -3.18
C ASP A 386 10.94 13.53 -1.91
N ILE A 387 11.00 12.44 -1.17
CA ILE A 387 10.30 12.31 0.10
C ILE A 387 11.13 13.00 1.19
N ALA A 388 10.51 13.89 1.95
CA ALA A 388 11.13 14.45 3.14
C ALA A 388 10.98 13.47 4.30
N VAL A 389 12.09 13.17 4.98
CA VAL A 389 12.10 12.31 6.16
C VAL A 389 12.17 13.20 7.40
N TYR A 390 11.14 13.11 8.23
CA TYR A 390 11.07 13.76 9.53
C TYR A 390 11.46 12.77 10.63
N GLU A 391 12.20 13.24 11.61
CA GLU A 391 12.57 12.47 12.79
C GLU A 391 12.45 13.34 14.02
N ASP A 392 11.80 12.82 15.05
CA ASP A 392 11.66 13.49 16.33
C ASP A 392 12.98 13.36 17.11
N GLY A 393 13.57 14.52 17.49
CA GLY A 393 14.86 14.61 18.14
C GLY A 393 15.99 14.60 17.14
#